data_548ecf7df6c6fd53d2176086d0dc42d3
#
_entry.id   548ecf7df6c6fd53d2176086d0dc42d3
#
_cell.length_a   1.000
_cell.length_b   1.000
_cell.length_c   1.000
_cell.angle_alpha   90.00
_cell.angle_beta   90.00
_cell.angle_gamma   90.00
#
_symmetry.space_group_name_H-M   'P 1'
#
loop_
_entity.id
_entity.type
_entity.pdbx_description
1 polymer ?
#
loop_
_entity_poly.entity_id
_entity_poly.type
_entity_poly.pdbx_seq_one_letter_code
_entity_poly.pdbx_strand_id
1 'polypeptide(L)'
;MIDSILNKLEDVSLRYEEIEALLSQPDVTSNQEEYIKLSKEYADLSPVVSAFSAFKNAEKGIEEAKILMKDTDPDIKEMAEMEFDSLKKDIEDLENDLKKLLLPKDPDDSKDVFLEIRAGTGGDEAALFSGDLYRMYSRLSESCLLYTSPSPRD
;
A
#
# COMPACT_ATOMS: atom_id res chain seq x y z
N MET A 1 -5.02 0.24 -18.91
CA MET A 1 -5.41 1.20 -17.81
C MET A 1 -6.07 2.43 -18.42
N ILE A 2 -7.00 3.12 -17.71
CA ILE A 2 -7.70 4.31 -18.24
C ILE A 2 -6.73 5.51 -18.19
N ASP A 3 -6.64 6.32 -19.25
CA ASP A 3 -5.72 7.48 -19.36
C ASP A 3 -5.79 8.44 -18.15
N SER A 4 -6.98 8.61 -17.59
CA SER A 4 -7.17 9.45 -16.39
C SER A 4 -6.48 8.89 -15.14
N ILE A 5 -6.29 7.57 -15.04
CA ILE A 5 -5.56 6.92 -13.94
C ILE A 5 -4.05 7.08 -14.16
N LEU A 6 -3.60 6.92 -15.38
CA LEU A 6 -2.18 7.09 -15.73
C LEU A 6 -1.71 8.52 -15.42
N ASN A 7 -2.48 9.53 -15.81
CA ASN A 7 -2.15 10.93 -15.50
C ASN A 7 -2.05 11.16 -13.99
N LYS A 8 -2.96 10.59 -13.19
CA LYS A 8 -2.88 10.69 -11.72
C LYS A 8 -1.65 10.02 -11.15
N LEU A 9 -1.26 8.86 -11.70
CA LEU A 9 -0.05 8.15 -11.26
C LEU A 9 1.23 8.92 -11.64
N GLU A 10 1.23 9.61 -12.77
CA GLU A 10 2.32 10.51 -13.15
C GLU A 10 2.41 11.71 -12.21
N ASP A 11 1.28 12.35 -11.88
CA ASP A 11 1.25 13.44 -10.90
C ASP A 11 1.76 12.99 -9.53
N VAL A 12 1.37 11.78 -9.08
CA VAL A 12 1.85 11.18 -7.83
C VAL A 12 3.36 10.94 -7.88
N SER A 13 3.89 10.45 -9.01
CA SER A 13 5.33 10.23 -9.18
C SER A 13 6.12 11.54 -9.14
N LEU A 14 5.64 12.58 -9.81
CA LEU A 14 6.25 13.91 -9.76
C LEU A 14 6.25 14.47 -8.34
N ARG A 15 5.13 14.32 -7.64
CA ARG A 15 5.02 14.77 -6.25
C ARG A 15 5.98 14.02 -5.31
N TYR A 16 6.17 12.73 -5.52
CA TYR A 16 7.12 11.92 -4.77
C TYR A 16 8.57 12.40 -4.98
N GLU A 17 8.97 12.68 -6.23
CA GLU A 17 10.29 13.23 -6.56
C GLU A 17 10.50 14.63 -5.94
N GLU A 18 9.48 15.49 -5.95
CA GLU A 18 9.53 16.80 -5.28
C GLU A 18 9.77 16.65 -3.78
N ILE A 19 9.05 15.74 -3.12
CA ILE A 19 9.20 15.50 -1.68
C ILE A 19 10.59 14.94 -1.37
N GLU A 20 11.09 14.02 -2.17
CA GLU A 20 12.45 13.48 -2.03
C GLU A 20 13.50 14.59 -2.13
N ALA A 21 13.35 15.48 -3.11
CA ALA A 21 14.23 16.63 -3.26
C ALA A 21 14.15 17.60 -2.06
N LEU A 22 12.96 17.84 -1.52
CA LEU A 22 12.77 18.69 -0.34
C LEU A 22 13.37 18.04 0.92
N LEU A 23 13.15 16.75 1.14
CA LEU A 23 13.72 16.01 2.28
C LEU A 23 15.25 15.92 2.22
N SER A 24 15.84 16.02 1.03
CA SER A 24 17.29 16.03 0.85
C SER A 24 17.95 17.39 1.16
N GLN A 25 17.17 18.45 1.40
CA GLN A 25 17.69 19.77 1.72
C GLN A 25 18.13 19.86 3.20
N PRO A 26 19.29 20.46 3.50
CA PRO A 26 19.77 20.56 4.87
C PRO A 26 18.83 21.36 5.80
N ASP A 27 18.11 22.32 5.24
CA ASP A 27 17.25 23.23 5.99
C ASP A 27 15.91 22.62 6.43
N VAL A 28 15.49 21.52 5.81
CA VAL A 28 14.20 20.85 6.11
C VAL A 28 14.13 20.38 7.57
N THR A 29 15.26 19.98 8.13
CA THR A 29 15.35 19.54 9.55
C THR A 29 15.16 20.67 10.54
N SER A 30 15.27 21.93 10.11
CA SER A 30 15.05 23.12 10.97
C SER A 30 13.57 23.33 11.28
N ASN A 31 12.66 22.82 10.44
CA ASN A 31 11.22 22.84 10.65
C ASN A 31 10.69 21.41 10.87
N GLN A 32 10.66 21.00 12.14
CA GLN A 32 10.27 19.64 12.52
C GLN A 32 8.85 19.26 12.08
N GLU A 33 7.89 20.18 12.10
CA GLU A 33 6.51 19.91 11.70
C GLU A 33 6.42 19.62 10.18
N GLU A 34 7.14 20.42 9.39
CA GLU A 34 7.19 20.25 7.94
C GLU A 34 7.91 18.96 7.56
N TYR A 35 9.03 18.65 8.23
CA TYR A 35 9.76 17.40 8.05
C TYR A 35 8.89 16.18 8.32
N ILE A 36 8.15 16.17 9.43
CA ILE A 36 7.24 15.07 9.78
C ILE A 36 6.13 14.93 8.73
N LYS A 37 5.56 16.04 8.27
CA LYS A 37 4.50 16.04 7.25
C LYS A 37 5.01 15.47 5.91
N LEU A 38 6.17 15.96 5.45
CA LEU A 38 6.78 15.49 4.20
C LEU A 38 7.19 14.02 4.28
N SER A 39 7.77 13.59 5.42
CA SER A 39 8.16 12.19 5.64
C SER A 39 6.97 11.25 5.63
N LYS A 40 5.84 11.66 6.20
CA LYS A 40 4.60 10.89 6.19
C LYS A 40 4.03 10.80 4.78
N GLU A 41 3.98 11.92 4.05
CA GLU A 41 3.51 11.95 2.65
C GLU A 41 4.40 11.08 1.76
N TYR A 42 5.73 11.14 1.93
CA TYR A 42 6.69 10.28 1.23
C TYR A 42 6.43 8.79 1.47
N ALA A 43 6.24 8.41 2.72
CA ALA A 43 5.95 7.02 3.09
C ALA A 43 4.61 6.53 2.51
N ASP A 44 3.60 7.40 2.45
CA ASP A 44 2.28 7.09 1.90
C ASP A 44 2.31 6.92 0.38
N LEU A 45 3.11 7.70 -0.34
CA LEU A 45 3.24 7.65 -1.79
C LEU A 45 4.18 6.53 -2.29
N SER A 46 5.17 6.15 -1.48
CA SER A 46 6.20 5.18 -1.84
C SER A 46 5.67 3.87 -2.44
N PRO A 47 4.66 3.18 -1.86
CA PRO A 47 4.14 1.94 -2.42
C PRO A 47 3.45 2.15 -3.78
N VAL A 48 2.80 3.30 -3.99
CA VAL A 48 2.14 3.64 -5.25
C VAL A 48 3.18 3.85 -6.35
N VAL A 49 4.22 4.63 -6.06
CA VAL A 49 5.30 4.93 -7.02
C VAL A 49 6.09 3.67 -7.37
N SER A 50 6.38 2.82 -6.38
CA SER A 50 7.05 1.53 -6.61
C SER A 50 6.24 0.62 -7.54
N ALA A 51 4.95 0.46 -7.29
CA ALA A 51 4.06 -0.36 -8.12
C ALA A 51 3.93 0.23 -9.54
N PHE A 52 3.85 1.56 -9.67
CA PHE A 52 3.78 2.24 -10.96
C PHE A 52 5.08 2.12 -11.77
N SER A 53 6.24 2.21 -11.11
CA SER A 53 7.54 1.97 -11.76
C SER A 53 7.65 0.53 -12.26
N ALA A 54 7.22 -0.45 -11.46
CA ALA A 54 7.17 -1.85 -11.87
C ALA A 54 6.24 -2.05 -13.08
N PHE A 55 5.07 -1.41 -13.08
CA PHE A 55 4.13 -1.44 -14.19
C PHE A 55 4.74 -0.87 -15.49
N LYS A 56 5.38 0.31 -15.43
CA LYS A 56 6.08 0.90 -16.60
C LYS A 56 7.21 0.01 -17.12
N ASN A 57 7.96 -0.62 -16.22
CA ASN A 57 9.02 -1.55 -16.61
C ASN A 57 8.45 -2.81 -17.28
N ALA A 58 7.35 -3.35 -16.78
CA ALA A 58 6.67 -4.49 -17.41
C ALA A 58 6.09 -4.13 -18.79
N GLU A 59 5.49 -2.94 -18.95
CA GLU A 59 5.05 -2.45 -20.27
C GLU A 59 6.21 -2.36 -21.27
N LYS A 60 7.35 -1.81 -20.82
CA LYS A 60 8.56 -1.72 -21.64
C LYS A 60 9.09 -3.11 -22.01
N GLY A 61 9.13 -4.03 -21.04
CA GLY A 61 9.53 -5.42 -21.28
C GLY A 61 8.62 -6.11 -22.31
N ILE A 62 7.32 -5.87 -22.28
CA ILE A 62 6.39 -6.39 -23.31
C ILE A 62 6.75 -5.88 -24.71
N GLU A 63 7.11 -4.59 -24.86
CA GLU A 63 7.52 -4.06 -26.17
C GLU A 63 8.85 -4.66 -26.63
N GLU A 64 9.79 -4.87 -25.73
CA GLU A 64 11.06 -5.55 -26.01
C GLU A 64 10.84 -7.02 -26.40
N ALA A 65 10.01 -7.75 -25.65
CA ALA A 65 9.65 -9.14 -25.98
C ALA A 65 8.98 -9.25 -27.36
N LYS A 66 8.06 -8.34 -27.72
CA LYS A 66 7.44 -8.30 -29.04
C LYS A 66 8.43 -8.11 -30.17
N ILE A 67 9.52 -7.41 -29.93
CA ILE A 67 10.60 -7.23 -30.92
C ILE A 67 11.36 -8.54 -31.08
N LEU A 68 11.75 -9.17 -29.96
CA LEU A 68 12.49 -10.42 -29.93
C LEU A 68 11.69 -11.61 -30.53
N MET A 69 10.37 -11.63 -30.38
CA MET A 69 9.50 -12.61 -31.02
C MET A 69 9.58 -12.59 -32.56
N LYS A 70 10.12 -11.54 -33.18
CA LYS A 70 10.33 -11.42 -34.62
C LYS A 70 11.74 -11.86 -35.05
N ASP A 71 12.57 -12.30 -34.12
CA ASP A 71 13.93 -12.76 -34.42
C ASP A 71 13.88 -14.02 -35.35
N THR A 72 14.97 -14.30 -36.01
CA THR A 72 15.12 -15.46 -36.90
C THR A 72 15.46 -16.74 -36.12
N ASP A 73 16.02 -16.58 -34.92
CA ASP A 73 16.41 -17.70 -34.04
C ASP A 73 15.18 -18.26 -33.29
N PRO A 74 14.89 -19.56 -33.45
CA PRO A 74 13.74 -20.17 -32.78
C PRO A 74 13.87 -20.19 -31.26
N ASP A 75 15.07 -20.32 -30.70
CA ASP A 75 15.29 -20.33 -29.26
C ASP A 75 15.00 -18.96 -28.63
N ILE A 76 15.40 -17.89 -29.32
CA ILE A 76 15.10 -16.52 -28.92
C ILE A 76 13.60 -16.25 -28.93
N LYS A 77 12.90 -16.74 -29.95
CA LYS A 77 11.43 -16.61 -30.03
C LYS A 77 10.73 -17.30 -28.87
N GLU A 78 11.09 -18.54 -28.58
CA GLU A 78 10.47 -19.31 -27.49
C GLU A 78 10.68 -18.60 -26.15
N MET A 79 11.91 -18.13 -25.88
CA MET A 79 12.18 -17.34 -24.68
C MET A 79 11.35 -16.06 -24.60
N ALA A 80 11.27 -15.31 -25.71
CA ALA A 80 10.49 -14.08 -25.79
C ALA A 80 8.98 -14.30 -25.61
N GLU A 81 8.43 -15.41 -26.12
CA GLU A 81 7.04 -15.78 -25.90
C GLU A 81 6.76 -16.09 -24.41
N MET A 82 7.63 -16.83 -23.76
CA MET A 82 7.52 -17.13 -22.33
C MET A 82 7.60 -15.85 -21.49
N GLU A 83 8.52 -14.94 -21.80
CA GLU A 83 8.67 -13.66 -21.12
C GLU A 83 7.46 -12.76 -21.34
N PHE A 84 6.95 -12.69 -22.57
CA PHE A 84 5.73 -11.95 -22.90
C PHE A 84 4.52 -12.42 -22.07
N ASP A 85 4.32 -13.74 -21.97
CA ASP A 85 3.20 -14.31 -21.22
C ASP A 85 3.33 -14.08 -19.71
N SER A 86 4.56 -14.09 -19.17
CA SER A 86 4.84 -13.75 -17.78
C SER A 86 4.54 -12.29 -17.50
N LEU A 87 5.11 -11.37 -18.28
CA LEU A 87 4.93 -9.93 -18.12
C LEU A 87 3.48 -9.49 -18.29
N LYS A 88 2.72 -10.19 -19.13
CA LYS A 88 1.28 -9.91 -19.28
C LYS A 88 0.50 -10.19 -18.01
N LYS A 89 0.83 -11.28 -17.29
CA LYS A 89 0.21 -11.57 -15.99
C LYS A 89 0.64 -10.54 -14.94
N ASP A 90 1.93 -10.21 -14.92
CA ASP A 90 2.46 -9.22 -13.98
C ASP A 90 1.77 -7.85 -14.16
N ILE A 91 1.49 -7.45 -15.41
CA ILE A 91 0.74 -6.21 -15.70
C ILE A 91 -0.69 -6.29 -15.15
N GLU A 92 -1.40 -7.41 -15.32
CA GLU A 92 -2.76 -7.59 -14.80
C GLU A 92 -2.78 -7.50 -13.26
N ASP A 93 -1.82 -8.11 -12.60
CA ASP A 93 -1.69 -8.07 -11.15
C ASP A 93 -1.32 -6.66 -10.65
N LEU A 94 -0.34 -6.01 -11.30
CA LEU A 94 0.07 -4.64 -10.98
C LEU A 94 -1.05 -3.62 -11.22
N GLU A 95 -1.87 -3.77 -12.27
CA GLU A 95 -3.05 -2.93 -12.48
C GLU A 95 -4.06 -3.06 -11.33
N ASN A 96 -4.27 -4.28 -10.84
CA ASN A 96 -5.20 -4.51 -9.74
C ASN A 96 -4.65 -3.93 -8.42
N ASP A 97 -3.37 -4.06 -8.19
CA ASP A 97 -2.74 -3.49 -7.00
C ASP A 97 -2.69 -1.97 -7.03
N LEU A 98 -2.38 -1.37 -8.18
CA LEU A 98 -2.46 0.09 -8.36
C LEU A 98 -3.88 0.62 -8.13
N LYS A 99 -4.92 -0.09 -8.61
CA LYS A 99 -6.31 0.29 -8.33
C LYS A 99 -6.62 0.28 -6.83
N LYS A 100 -6.12 -0.71 -6.08
CA LYS A 100 -6.29 -0.77 -4.61
C LYS A 100 -5.53 0.36 -3.91
N LEU A 101 -4.28 0.61 -4.31
CA LEU A 101 -3.42 1.65 -3.72
C LEU A 101 -3.95 3.07 -3.97
N LEU A 102 -4.69 3.28 -5.07
CA LEU A 102 -5.32 4.57 -5.39
C LEU A 102 -6.67 4.79 -4.69
N LEU A 103 -7.19 3.80 -3.96
CA LEU A 103 -8.38 4.02 -3.15
C LEU A 103 -8.04 5.02 -2.03
N PRO A 104 -8.94 5.98 -1.77
CA PRO A 104 -8.72 6.91 -0.67
C PRO A 104 -8.63 6.13 0.64
N LYS A 105 -7.54 6.33 1.37
CA LYS A 105 -7.40 5.81 2.73
C LYS A 105 -8.39 6.53 3.63
N ASP A 106 -9.02 5.80 4.53
CA ASP A 106 -9.87 6.41 5.54
C ASP A 106 -8.97 7.23 6.49
N PRO A 107 -9.24 8.53 6.69
CA PRO A 107 -8.47 9.36 7.60
C PRO A 107 -8.53 8.85 9.04
N ASP A 108 -9.50 8.00 9.37
CA ASP A 108 -9.67 7.41 10.70
C ASP A 108 -8.84 6.14 10.90
N ASP A 109 -8.33 5.50 9.83
CA ASP A 109 -7.48 4.29 9.91
C ASP A 109 -6.19 4.49 10.75
N SER A 110 -5.71 5.73 10.83
CA SER A 110 -4.49 6.07 11.59
C SER A 110 -4.77 6.58 13.01
N LYS A 111 -6.02 6.61 13.44
CA LYS A 111 -6.42 7.11 14.75
C LYS A 111 -6.47 6.01 15.80
N ASP A 112 -6.17 6.39 17.03
CA ASP A 112 -6.40 5.51 18.16
C ASP A 112 -7.90 5.31 18.39
N VAL A 113 -8.28 4.09 18.79
CA VAL A 113 -9.68 3.73 19.03
C VAL A 113 -9.86 3.19 20.45
N PHE A 114 -11.00 3.51 21.06
CA PHE A 114 -11.43 2.91 22.31
C PHE A 114 -12.46 1.82 21.98
N LEU A 115 -12.16 0.59 22.38
CA LEU A 115 -13.11 -0.52 22.28
C LEU A 115 -13.75 -0.75 23.66
N GLU A 116 -15.05 -0.49 23.78
CA GLU A 116 -15.82 -0.76 24.99
C GLU A 116 -16.72 -1.98 24.79
N ILE A 117 -16.55 -2.97 25.65
CA ILE A 117 -17.36 -4.20 25.63
C ILE A 117 -18.20 -4.22 26.92
N ARG A 118 -19.52 -4.24 26.77
CA ARG A 118 -20.45 -4.26 27.91
C ARG A 118 -21.31 -5.52 27.88
N ALA A 119 -21.45 -6.16 29.03
CA ALA A 119 -22.51 -7.16 29.21
C ALA A 119 -23.89 -6.47 29.15
N GLY A 120 -24.76 -6.95 28.26
CA GLY A 120 -26.14 -6.48 28.18
C GLY A 120 -27.02 -7.09 29.27
N THR A 121 -28.32 -7.13 29.04
CA THR A 121 -29.33 -7.63 30.01
C THR A 121 -29.38 -9.17 30.16
N GLY A 122 -28.38 -9.89 29.65
CA GLY A 122 -28.32 -11.36 29.59
C GLY A 122 -27.78 -12.06 30.84
N GLY A 123 -27.55 -11.36 31.97
CA GLY A 123 -27.05 -11.95 33.21
C GLY A 123 -25.63 -12.54 33.06
N ASP A 124 -25.34 -13.64 33.75
CA ASP A 124 -24.02 -14.27 33.83
C ASP A 124 -23.51 -14.75 32.45
N GLU A 125 -24.40 -15.20 31.58
CA GLU A 125 -24.06 -15.67 30.26
C GLU A 125 -23.56 -14.51 29.36
N ALA A 126 -24.18 -13.34 29.45
CA ALA A 126 -23.73 -12.13 28.76
C ALA A 126 -22.36 -11.63 29.30
N ALA A 127 -22.11 -11.78 30.59
CA ALA A 127 -20.83 -11.45 31.20
C ALA A 127 -19.70 -12.39 30.70
N LEU A 128 -19.96 -13.69 30.62
CA LEU A 128 -19.01 -14.68 30.06
C LEU A 128 -18.70 -14.36 28.60
N PHE A 129 -19.72 -14.10 27.79
CA PHE A 129 -19.54 -13.74 26.39
C PHE A 129 -18.74 -12.43 26.19
N SER A 130 -18.99 -11.43 27.03
CA SER A 130 -18.20 -10.19 27.02
C SER A 130 -16.72 -10.45 27.33
N GLY A 131 -16.43 -11.37 28.26
CA GLY A 131 -15.07 -11.82 28.55
C GLY A 131 -14.41 -12.57 27.39
N ASP A 132 -15.18 -13.33 26.63
CA ASP A 132 -14.69 -14.02 25.42
C ASP A 132 -14.38 -13.03 24.32
N LEU A 133 -15.24 -12.04 24.09
CA LEU A 133 -15.00 -10.96 23.13
C LEU A 133 -13.75 -10.13 23.51
N TYR A 134 -13.61 -9.79 24.79
CA TYR A 134 -12.41 -9.07 25.25
C TYR A 134 -11.13 -9.85 24.96
N ARG A 135 -11.10 -11.14 25.25
CA ARG A 135 -9.95 -12.00 24.95
C ARG A 135 -9.68 -12.10 23.45
N MET A 136 -10.73 -12.17 22.64
CA MET A 136 -10.58 -12.21 21.17
C MET A 136 -9.93 -10.93 20.63
N TYR A 137 -10.45 -9.77 21.03
CA TYR A 137 -9.90 -8.49 20.56
C TYR A 137 -8.52 -8.20 21.13
N SER A 138 -8.23 -8.58 22.38
CA SER A 138 -6.87 -8.45 22.93
C SER A 138 -5.86 -9.25 22.14
N ARG A 139 -6.15 -10.50 21.80
CA ARG A 139 -5.28 -11.33 20.96
C ARG A 139 -5.11 -10.78 19.53
N LEU A 140 -6.19 -10.24 18.97
CA LEU A 140 -6.12 -9.58 17.65
C LEU A 140 -5.18 -8.37 17.72
N SER A 141 -5.32 -7.53 18.74
CA SER A 141 -4.47 -6.35 18.94
C SER A 141 -3.00 -6.73 19.09
N GLU A 142 -2.71 -7.77 19.87
CA GLU A 142 -1.35 -8.29 20.02
C GLU A 142 -0.78 -8.80 18.68
N SER A 143 -1.59 -9.52 17.90
CA SER A 143 -1.15 -10.04 16.59
C SER A 143 -0.94 -8.95 15.55
N CYS A 144 -1.68 -7.85 15.63
CA CYS A 144 -1.55 -6.68 14.78
C CYS A 144 -0.53 -5.64 15.31
N LEU A 145 0.20 -5.95 16.39
CA LEU A 145 1.14 -5.04 17.06
C LEU A 145 0.51 -3.72 17.50
N LEU A 146 -0.81 -3.72 17.78
CA LEU A 146 -1.50 -2.59 18.38
C LEU A 146 -1.23 -2.58 19.89
N TYR A 147 -0.77 -1.45 20.40
CA TYR A 147 -0.56 -1.30 21.84
C TYR A 147 -1.91 -1.17 22.55
N THR A 148 -2.13 -2.03 23.54
CA THR A 148 -3.27 -1.91 24.44
C THR A 148 -2.84 -1.15 25.70
N SER A 149 -3.46 0.00 25.96
CA SER A 149 -3.28 0.69 27.24
C SER A 149 -4.26 0.11 28.27
N PRO A 150 -3.85 0.01 29.55
CA PRO A 150 -4.78 -0.34 30.62
C PRO A 150 -5.93 0.68 30.67
N SER A 151 -7.12 0.21 31.03
CA SER A 151 -8.29 1.08 31.16
C SER A 151 -8.02 2.19 32.18
N PRO A 152 -8.40 3.45 31.91
CA PRO A 152 -8.29 4.52 32.91
C PRO A 152 -9.11 4.28 34.18
N ARG A 153 -9.85 3.19 34.26
CA ARG A 153 -10.71 2.79 35.41
C ARG A 153 -10.13 1.67 36.24
N ASP A 154 -8.96 1.12 35.84
CA ASP A 154 -8.21 0.12 36.64
C ASP A 154 -7.11 0.86 37.53
#